data_1ff20e7feb7afe4e5227d84ea5197aea
#
_entry.id   1ff20e7feb7afe4e5227d84ea5197aea
#
_cell.length_a   1.000
_cell.length_b   1.000
_cell.length_c   1.000
_cell.angle_alpha   90.00
_cell.angle_beta   90.00
_cell.angle_gamma   90.00
#
_symmetry.space_group_name_H-M   'P 1'
#
loop_
_entity.id
_entity.type
_entity.pdbx_description
1 polymer ?
#
loop_
_entity_poly.entity_id
_entity_poly.type
_entity_poly.pdbx_seq_one_letter_code
_entity_poly.pdbx_strand_id
1 'polypeptide(L)'
;MEVTWQTFLILLPLTGLAGFVDAIAGGGGLISIPAYMLAGCPPHIAIATNKVSAGMGLTMATYRYARSGYVRWKLSIFCVVASLIGGSLGAKLSLMLNERYFKMLMLFILPVTAVVVMKGRIFSDD
;
A
#
# COMPACT_ATOMS: atom_id res chain seq x y z
N MET A 1 10.28 -2.96 19.95
CA MET A 1 9.44 -1.80 19.60
C MET A 1 8.52 -1.50 20.76
N GLU A 2 8.77 -0.43 21.47
CA GLU A 2 7.86 0.00 22.54
C GLU A 2 6.70 0.78 21.91
N VAL A 3 5.53 0.22 22.01
CA VAL A 3 4.30 0.86 21.53
C VAL A 3 3.84 1.84 22.60
N THR A 4 4.28 3.09 22.47
CA THR A 4 3.92 4.17 23.37
C THR A 4 2.62 4.83 22.86
N TRP A 5 1.84 5.41 23.76
CA TRP A 5 0.62 6.17 23.43
C TRP A 5 0.88 7.26 22.38
N GLN A 6 2.07 7.86 22.40
CA GLN A 6 2.51 8.86 21.42
C GLN A 6 2.60 8.29 20.01
N THR A 7 3.07 7.04 19.89
CA THR A 7 3.13 6.32 18.61
C THR A 7 1.74 6.09 18.02
N PHE A 8 0.77 5.72 18.87
CA PHE A 8 -0.63 5.59 18.45
C PHE A 8 -1.23 6.90 17.99
N LEU A 9 -0.99 8.00 18.71
CA LEU A 9 -1.51 9.33 18.37
C LEU A 9 -1.01 9.83 17.00
N ILE A 10 0.19 9.43 16.59
CA ILE A 10 0.77 9.79 15.29
C ILE A 10 0.31 8.81 14.20
N LEU A 11 0.30 7.51 14.50
CA LEU A 11 -0.05 6.49 13.52
C LEU A 11 -1.53 6.47 13.14
N LEU A 12 -2.43 6.69 14.08
CA LEU A 12 -3.87 6.66 13.82
C LEU A 12 -4.32 7.65 12.74
N PRO A 13 -3.98 8.96 12.81
CA PRO A 13 -4.36 9.88 11.75
C PRO A 13 -3.65 9.58 10.42
N LEU A 14 -2.38 9.18 10.45
CA LEU A 14 -1.62 8.86 9.25
C LEU A 14 -2.16 7.61 8.54
N THR A 15 -2.49 6.57 9.28
CA THR A 15 -3.08 5.34 8.70
C THR A 15 -4.51 5.58 8.23
N GLY A 16 -5.27 6.42 8.92
CA GLY A 16 -6.60 6.86 8.46
C GLY A 16 -6.53 7.61 7.15
N LEU A 17 -5.60 8.55 7.03
CA LEU A 17 -5.35 9.29 5.79
C LEU A 17 -4.85 8.35 4.68
N ALA A 18 -3.96 7.43 5.00
CA ALA A 18 -3.46 6.42 4.07
C ALA A 18 -4.60 5.54 3.54
N GLY A 19 -5.51 5.09 4.40
CA GLY A 19 -6.69 4.32 4.01
C GLY A 19 -7.65 5.11 3.13
N PHE A 20 -7.82 6.39 3.41
CA PHE A 20 -8.64 7.29 2.58
C PHE A 20 -8.05 7.47 1.18
N VAL A 21 -6.75 7.74 1.10
CA VAL A 21 -6.03 7.86 -0.18
C VAL A 21 -6.03 6.54 -0.95
N ASP A 22 -5.88 5.42 -0.25
CA ASP A 22 -5.90 4.09 -0.84
C ASP A 22 -7.26 3.75 -1.46
N ALA A 23 -8.34 4.11 -0.80
CA ALA A 23 -9.69 3.90 -1.30
C ALA A 23 -9.99 4.71 -2.57
N ILE A 24 -9.39 5.90 -2.72
CA ILE A 24 -9.61 6.77 -3.88
C ILE A 24 -8.65 6.44 -5.03
N ALA A 25 -7.37 6.28 -4.74
CA ALA A 25 -6.31 6.24 -5.74
C ALA A 25 -5.41 4.99 -5.68
N GLY A 26 -5.57 4.13 -4.66
CA GLY A 26 -4.76 2.93 -4.50
C GLY A 26 -3.32 3.17 -4.05
N GLY A 27 -3.01 4.35 -3.53
CA GLY A 27 -1.64 4.76 -3.14
C GLY A 27 -1.37 4.83 -1.64
N GLY A 28 -2.24 4.28 -0.80
CA GLY A 28 -2.13 4.40 0.67
C GLY A 28 -0.83 3.85 1.26
N GLY A 29 -0.25 2.85 0.63
CA GLY A 29 1.03 2.28 1.05
C GLY A 29 2.21 3.26 0.98
N LEU A 30 2.14 4.25 0.10
CA LEU A 30 3.17 5.30 0.00
C LEU A 30 3.21 6.20 1.25
N ILE A 31 2.11 6.30 1.97
CA ILE A 31 1.99 7.09 3.20
C ILE A 31 2.21 6.20 4.42
N SER A 32 1.57 5.04 4.46
CA SER A 32 1.55 4.17 5.64
C SER A 32 2.88 3.47 5.90
N ILE A 33 3.56 2.99 4.86
CA ILE A 33 4.84 2.27 5.02
C ILE A 33 5.92 3.16 5.63
N PRO A 34 6.19 4.38 5.10
CA PRO A 34 7.12 5.30 5.74
C PRO A 34 6.70 5.69 7.17
N ALA A 35 5.40 5.86 7.42
CA ALA A 35 4.89 6.17 8.76
C ALA A 35 5.21 5.05 9.76
N TYR A 36 5.01 3.79 9.39
CA TYR A 36 5.38 2.65 10.24
C TYR A 36 6.89 2.55 10.44
N MET A 37 7.67 2.82 9.42
CA MET A 37 9.14 2.82 9.54
C MET A 37 9.65 3.94 10.45
N LEU A 38 9.05 5.13 10.39
CA LEU A 38 9.35 6.24 11.31
C LEU A 38 8.97 5.92 12.76
N ALA A 39 7.94 5.11 12.96
CA ALA A 39 7.55 4.61 14.27
C ALA A 39 8.48 3.51 14.82
N GLY A 40 9.51 3.10 14.06
CA GLY A 40 10.49 2.11 14.47
C GLY A 40 10.20 0.68 14.03
N CYS A 41 9.21 0.48 13.15
CA CYS A 41 8.93 -0.84 12.59
C CYS A 41 10.00 -1.25 11.58
N PRO A 42 10.50 -2.51 11.63
CA PRO A 42 11.29 -3.06 10.54
C PRO A 42 10.52 -3.04 9.21
N PRO A 43 11.19 -2.86 8.06
CA PRO A 43 10.53 -2.74 6.76
C PRO A 43 9.56 -3.88 6.43
N HIS A 44 9.94 -5.11 6.73
CA HIS A 44 9.10 -6.29 6.46
C HIS A 44 7.79 -6.27 7.28
N ILE A 45 7.88 -5.86 8.56
CA ILE A 45 6.72 -5.73 9.45
C ILE A 45 5.82 -4.57 8.98
N ALA A 46 6.42 -3.45 8.58
CA ALA A 46 5.68 -2.31 8.06
C ALA A 46 4.86 -2.69 6.82
N ILE A 47 5.46 -3.42 5.88
CA ILE A 47 4.78 -3.91 4.68
C ILE A 47 3.67 -4.91 5.03
N ALA A 48 3.96 -5.88 5.89
CA ALA A 48 2.97 -6.88 6.29
C ALA A 48 1.76 -6.24 6.96
N THR A 49 1.99 -5.31 7.89
CA THR A 49 0.95 -4.55 8.57
C THR A 49 0.11 -3.73 7.60
N ASN A 50 0.78 -3.05 6.66
CA ASN A 50 0.09 -2.29 5.61
C ASN A 50 -0.77 -3.20 4.72
N LYS A 51 -0.28 -4.37 4.35
CA LYS A 51 -1.04 -5.33 3.52
C LYS A 51 -2.28 -5.85 4.23
N VAL A 52 -2.20 -6.15 5.51
CA VAL A 52 -3.36 -6.59 6.31
C VAL A 52 -4.38 -5.46 6.42
N SER A 53 -3.95 -4.27 6.78
CA SER A 53 -4.81 -3.09 6.89
C SER A 53 -5.48 -2.73 5.56
N ALA A 54 -4.70 -2.67 4.49
CA ALA A 54 -5.22 -2.41 3.14
C ALA A 54 -6.19 -3.49 2.66
N GLY A 55 -5.90 -4.75 2.95
CA GLY A 55 -6.77 -5.88 2.60
C GLY A 55 -8.16 -5.75 3.21
N MET A 56 -8.23 -5.38 4.48
CA MET A 56 -9.51 -5.16 5.15
C MET A 56 -10.28 -3.97 4.55
N GLY A 57 -9.59 -2.86 4.32
CA GLY A 57 -10.19 -1.66 3.71
C GLY A 57 -10.67 -1.91 2.28
N LEU A 58 -9.85 -2.58 1.47
CA LEU A 58 -10.18 -2.92 0.08
C LEU A 58 -11.34 -3.92 -0.02
N THR A 59 -11.46 -4.85 0.93
CA THR A 59 -12.59 -5.77 0.97
C THR A 59 -13.91 -5.02 1.14
N MET A 60 -13.94 -4.04 2.05
CA MET A 60 -15.13 -3.21 2.25
C MET A 60 -15.43 -2.34 1.04
N ALA A 61 -14.42 -1.74 0.44
CA ALA A 61 -14.56 -0.92 -0.76
C ALA A 61 -15.07 -1.76 -1.94
N THR A 62 -14.51 -2.94 -2.15
CA THR A 62 -14.93 -3.88 -3.20
C THR A 62 -16.39 -4.30 -3.03
N TYR A 63 -16.80 -4.60 -1.80
CA TYR A 63 -18.20 -4.92 -1.51
C TYR A 63 -19.16 -3.78 -1.89
N ARG A 64 -18.81 -2.55 -1.53
CA ARG A 64 -19.61 -1.37 -1.89
C ARG A 64 -19.67 -1.15 -3.39
N TYR A 65 -18.55 -1.23 -4.11
CA TYR A 65 -18.51 -1.07 -5.57
C TYR A 65 -19.26 -2.20 -6.30
N ALA A 66 -19.19 -3.43 -5.80
CA ALA A 66 -19.92 -4.56 -6.34
C ALA A 66 -21.44 -4.37 -6.23
N ARG A 67 -21.90 -3.88 -5.07
CA ARG A 67 -23.34 -3.55 -4.86
C ARG A 67 -23.82 -2.42 -5.74
N SER A 68 -22.96 -1.47 -6.07
CA SER A 68 -23.29 -0.33 -6.92
C SER A 68 -23.21 -0.63 -8.42
N GLY A 69 -22.87 -1.84 -8.81
CA GLY A 69 -22.83 -2.29 -10.22
C GLY A 69 -21.64 -1.83 -11.04
N TYR A 70 -20.62 -1.23 -10.41
CA TYR A 70 -19.42 -0.75 -11.11
C TYR A 70 -18.39 -1.82 -11.44
N VAL A 71 -18.57 -3.06 -10.94
CA VAL A 71 -17.59 -4.13 -11.09
C VAL A 71 -17.84 -4.93 -12.38
N ARG A 72 -16.84 -5.00 -13.24
CA ARG A 72 -16.80 -5.91 -14.38
C ARG A 72 -16.22 -7.25 -13.94
N TRP A 73 -17.06 -8.18 -13.60
CA TRP A 73 -16.67 -9.47 -13.01
C TRP A 73 -15.62 -10.26 -13.80
N LYS A 74 -15.77 -10.32 -15.14
CA LYS A 74 -14.80 -11.04 -16.00
C LYS A 74 -13.39 -10.46 -15.90
N LEU A 75 -13.27 -9.14 -15.99
CA LEU A 75 -12.00 -8.46 -15.89
C LEU A 75 -11.41 -8.55 -14.48
N SER A 76 -12.26 -8.40 -13.46
CA SER A 76 -11.86 -8.46 -12.05
C SER A 76 -11.28 -9.82 -11.66
N ILE A 77 -11.89 -10.92 -12.09
CA ILE A 77 -11.39 -12.29 -11.83
C ILE A 77 -10.00 -12.47 -12.46
N PHE A 78 -9.81 -12.02 -13.69
CA PHE A 78 -8.52 -12.11 -14.36
C PHE A 78 -7.43 -11.32 -13.63
N CYS A 79 -7.76 -10.10 -13.19
CA CYS A 79 -6.86 -9.25 -12.41
C CYS A 79 -6.54 -9.86 -11.04
N VAL A 80 -7.52 -10.47 -10.37
CA VAL A 80 -7.30 -11.13 -9.07
C VAL A 80 -6.32 -12.29 -9.20
N VAL A 81 -6.50 -13.14 -10.20
CA VAL A 81 -5.57 -14.28 -10.44
C VAL A 81 -4.16 -13.77 -10.73
N ALA A 82 -4.02 -12.79 -11.62
CA ALA A 82 -2.72 -12.19 -11.92
C ALA A 82 -2.08 -11.54 -10.69
N SER A 83 -2.87 -10.85 -9.87
CA SER A 83 -2.40 -10.20 -8.63
C SER A 83 -1.97 -11.21 -7.58
N LEU A 84 -2.67 -12.33 -7.44
CA LEU A 84 -2.29 -13.40 -6.52
C LEU A 84 -0.95 -14.03 -6.91
N ILE A 85 -0.75 -14.30 -8.20
CA ILE A 85 0.51 -14.84 -8.70
C ILE A 85 1.64 -13.83 -8.49
N GLY A 86 1.46 -12.59 -8.95
CA GLY A 86 2.46 -11.53 -8.81
C GLY A 86 2.77 -11.18 -7.36
N GLY A 87 1.75 -11.12 -6.51
CA GLY A 87 1.90 -10.86 -5.08
C GLY A 87 2.66 -11.96 -4.34
N SER A 88 2.39 -13.23 -4.66
CA SER A 88 3.10 -14.36 -4.09
C SER A 88 4.57 -14.38 -4.50
N LEU A 89 4.87 -14.12 -5.76
CA LEU A 89 6.24 -14.01 -6.26
C LEU A 89 6.97 -12.81 -5.64
N GLY A 90 6.31 -11.66 -5.57
CA GLY A 90 6.87 -10.46 -4.97
C GLY A 90 7.16 -10.63 -3.48
N ALA A 91 6.28 -11.29 -2.74
CA ALA A 91 6.48 -11.58 -1.31
C ALA A 91 7.68 -12.52 -1.10
N LYS A 92 7.83 -13.56 -1.92
CA LYS A 92 8.99 -14.46 -1.86
C LYS A 92 10.30 -13.72 -2.14
N LEU A 93 10.32 -12.90 -3.18
CA LEU A 93 11.48 -12.08 -3.53
C LEU A 93 11.84 -11.10 -2.40
N SER A 94 10.84 -10.46 -1.81
CA SER A 94 11.03 -9.53 -0.69
C SER A 94 11.65 -10.21 0.53
N LEU A 95 11.23 -11.43 0.87
CA LEU A 95 11.77 -12.19 1.99
C LEU A 95 13.20 -12.69 1.76
N MET A 96 13.61 -12.86 0.51
CA MET A 96 14.98 -13.26 0.14
C MET A 96 15.98 -12.09 0.18
N LEU A 97 15.49 -10.84 0.14
CA LEU A 97 16.32 -9.65 0.18
C LEU A 97 16.73 -9.31 1.62
N ASN A 98 18.02 -8.96 1.83
CA ASN A 98 18.49 -8.39 3.09
C ASN A 98 17.82 -7.05 3.36
N GLU A 99 17.56 -6.74 4.64
CA GLU A 99 16.95 -5.47 5.07
C GLU A 99 17.65 -4.24 4.48
N ARG A 100 18.97 -4.31 4.32
CA ARG A 100 19.79 -3.24 3.78
C ARG A 100 19.47 -2.94 2.32
N TYR A 101 19.37 -3.98 1.49
CA TYR A 101 19.00 -3.86 0.07
C TYR A 101 17.54 -3.42 -0.09
N PHE A 102 16.68 -3.90 0.80
CA PHE A 102 15.28 -3.55 0.81
C PHE A 102 15.07 -2.05 1.12
N LYS A 103 15.77 -1.52 2.15
CA LYS A 103 15.76 -0.08 2.47
C LYS A 103 16.27 0.77 1.31
N MET A 104 17.36 0.37 0.65
CA MET A 104 17.89 1.08 -0.51
C MET A 104 16.91 1.06 -1.69
N LEU A 105 16.26 -0.07 -1.93
CA LEU A 105 15.27 -0.22 -3.00
C LEU A 105 14.04 0.66 -2.74
N MET A 106 13.56 0.71 -1.51
CA MET A 106 12.44 1.57 -1.11
C MET A 106 12.78 3.05 -1.22
N LEU A 107 14.00 3.44 -0.82
CA LEU A 107 14.48 4.82 -0.99
C LEU A 107 14.57 5.26 -2.46
N PHE A 108 14.77 4.33 -3.38
CA PHE A 108 14.80 4.59 -4.82
C PHE A 108 13.40 4.60 -5.44
N ILE A 109 12.57 3.63 -5.08
CA ILE A 109 11.24 3.44 -5.68
C ILE A 109 10.26 4.51 -5.24
N LEU A 110 10.29 4.92 -3.97
CA LEU A 110 9.35 5.92 -3.43
C LEU A 110 9.42 7.27 -4.16
N PRO A 111 10.61 7.91 -4.35
CA PRO A 111 10.72 9.16 -5.09
C PRO A 111 10.34 9.00 -6.57
N VAL A 112 10.76 7.90 -7.21
CA VAL A 112 10.45 7.61 -8.61
C VAL A 112 8.95 7.44 -8.81
N THR A 113 8.29 6.70 -7.93
CA THR A 113 6.83 6.50 -7.98
C THR A 113 6.10 7.81 -7.75
N ALA A 114 6.55 8.63 -6.79
CA ALA A 114 5.98 9.94 -6.53
C ALA A 114 6.08 10.86 -7.75
N VAL A 115 7.23 10.89 -8.41
CA VAL A 115 7.46 11.69 -9.64
C VAL A 115 6.58 11.18 -10.79
N VAL A 116 6.49 9.87 -10.98
CA VAL A 116 5.66 9.27 -12.05
C VAL A 116 4.18 9.57 -11.83
N VAL A 117 3.69 9.45 -10.61
CA VAL A 117 2.30 9.77 -10.26
C VAL A 117 2.00 11.25 -10.46
N MET A 118 2.91 12.14 -10.05
CA MET A 118 2.77 13.58 -10.27
C MET A 118 2.78 13.93 -11.75
N LYS A 119 3.67 13.36 -12.55
CA LYS A 119 3.68 13.55 -14.01
C LYS A 119 2.45 13.00 -14.69
N GLY A 120 2.00 11.81 -14.29
CA GLY A 120 0.78 11.20 -14.81
C GLY A 120 -0.45 12.09 -14.58
N ARG A 121 -0.50 12.79 -13.47
CA ARG A 121 -1.58 13.72 -13.15
C ARG A 121 -1.55 14.97 -14.02
N ILE A 122 -0.36 15.48 -14.34
CA ILE A 122 -0.19 16.63 -15.23
C ILE A 122 -0.62 16.30 -16.67
N PHE A 123 -0.38 15.07 -17.13
CA PHE A 123 -0.82 14.60 -18.45
C PHE A 123 -2.30 14.25 -18.54
N SER A 124 -2.97 14.00 -17.42
CA SER A 124 -4.40 13.66 -17.39
C SER A 124 -5.32 14.90 -17.36
N ASP A 125 -4.77 16.06 -17.04
CA ASP A 125 -5.50 17.34 -17.02
C ASP A 125 -5.53 18.04 -18.39
N ASP A 126 -4.87 17.51 -19.38
CA ASP A 126 -4.95 17.93 -20.79
C ASP A 126 -5.89 16.97 -21.55
#